data_d2403cda2cc8293a21273896816c586a
#
_entry.id   d2403cda2cc8293a21273896816c586a
#
_cell.length_a   1.000
_cell.length_b   1.000
_cell.length_c   1.000
_cell.angle_alpha   90.00
_cell.angle_beta   90.00
_cell.angle_gamma   90.00
#
_symmetry.space_group_name_H-M   'P 1'
#
loop_
_entity.id
_entity.type
_entity.pdbx_description
1 polymer ?
#
loop_
_entity_poly.entity_id
_entity_poly.type
_entity_poly.pdbx_seq_one_letter_code
_entity_poly.pdbx_strand_id
1 'polypeptide(L)'
;TSDTLSALKEAKRLGAKSLGITNVVGSAVSREADQVIYTWAGPEIAVASTKAYTTQLVALLLLAVYLGQLNGRIDEAVKHEILTNLQELPTLTHEIFENVDEIKAFANHYGYKEDAFFLGRLIDYAVAMEGSLKLKEISYIHAEAYAGGELKHGTLALIEEGIPVIAL
;
A
#
# COMPACT_ATOMS: atom_id res chain seq x y z
N THR A 1 2.57 0.86 -16.04
CA THR A 1 1.46 1.56 -16.75
C THR A 1 1.21 0.99 -18.14
N SER A 2 2.25 0.72 -18.96
CA SER A 2 2.08 0.04 -20.26
C SER A 2 1.52 -1.38 -20.07
N ASP A 3 2.08 -2.14 -19.13
CA ASP A 3 1.66 -3.51 -18.85
C ASP A 3 0.23 -3.56 -18.30
N THR A 4 -0.14 -2.62 -17.42
CA THR A 4 -1.51 -2.48 -16.93
C THR A 4 -2.50 -2.22 -18.07
N LEU A 5 -2.12 -1.34 -19.03
CA LEU A 5 -2.96 -1.08 -20.20
C LEU A 5 -3.07 -2.28 -21.12
N SER A 6 -1.98 -3.02 -21.32
CA SER A 6 -1.98 -4.23 -22.14
C SER A 6 -2.87 -5.31 -21.50
N ALA A 7 -2.76 -5.52 -20.20
CA ALA A 7 -3.61 -6.45 -19.46
C ALA A 7 -5.10 -6.04 -19.52
N LEU A 8 -5.39 -4.73 -19.37
CA LEU A 8 -6.75 -4.20 -19.45
C LEU A 8 -7.37 -4.43 -20.85
N LYS A 9 -6.63 -4.14 -21.89
CA LYS A 9 -7.09 -4.37 -23.28
C LYS A 9 -7.33 -5.86 -23.55
N GLU A 10 -6.44 -6.72 -23.08
CA GLU A 10 -6.60 -8.17 -23.26
C GLU A 10 -7.81 -8.70 -22.49
N ALA A 11 -8.02 -8.26 -21.24
CA ALA A 11 -9.19 -8.63 -20.47
C ALA A 11 -10.50 -8.21 -21.18
N LYS A 12 -10.55 -6.99 -21.73
CA LYS A 12 -11.70 -6.51 -22.50
C LYS A 12 -11.89 -7.29 -23.79
N ARG A 13 -10.82 -7.63 -24.50
CA ARG A 13 -10.87 -8.48 -25.70
C ARG A 13 -11.49 -9.85 -25.41
N LEU A 14 -11.26 -10.36 -24.21
CA LEU A 14 -11.85 -11.63 -23.70
C LEU A 14 -13.27 -11.46 -23.12
N GLY A 15 -13.86 -10.27 -23.23
CA GLY A 15 -15.23 -9.99 -22.79
C GLY A 15 -15.38 -9.62 -21.31
N ALA A 16 -14.29 -9.40 -20.58
CA ALA A 16 -14.36 -8.93 -19.20
C ALA A 16 -14.83 -7.48 -19.12
N LYS A 17 -15.63 -7.16 -18.09
CA LYS A 17 -15.90 -5.78 -17.68
C LYS A 17 -14.76 -5.27 -16.83
N SER A 18 -14.45 -4.00 -16.97
CA SER A 18 -13.29 -3.39 -16.33
C SER A 18 -13.64 -2.17 -15.50
N LEU A 19 -12.99 -2.08 -14.32
CA LEU A 19 -13.03 -0.93 -13.45
C LEU A 19 -11.60 -0.43 -13.25
N GLY A 20 -11.31 0.80 -13.66
CA GLY A 20 -10.03 1.46 -13.44
C GLY A 20 -10.05 2.27 -12.15
N ILE A 21 -9.02 2.11 -11.31
CA ILE A 21 -8.76 3.01 -10.18
C ILE A 21 -7.54 3.84 -10.53
N THR A 22 -7.69 5.17 -10.61
CA THR A 22 -6.62 6.06 -11.04
C THR A 22 -6.73 7.43 -10.38
N ASN A 23 -5.59 8.08 -10.18
CA ASN A 23 -5.54 9.44 -9.64
C ASN A 23 -5.65 10.51 -10.72
N VAL A 24 -5.33 10.18 -11.97
CA VAL A 24 -5.22 11.18 -13.05
C VAL A 24 -6.43 11.10 -13.97
N VAL A 25 -7.22 12.18 -13.97
CA VAL A 25 -8.34 12.34 -14.90
C VAL A 25 -7.81 12.38 -16.34
N GLY A 26 -8.47 11.64 -17.24
CA GLY A 26 -8.05 11.55 -18.64
C GLY A 26 -6.77 10.73 -18.87
N SER A 27 -6.32 9.96 -17.88
CA SER A 27 -5.20 9.02 -18.06
C SER A 27 -5.55 7.93 -19.09
N ALA A 28 -4.54 7.23 -19.60
CA ALA A 28 -4.76 6.15 -20.54
C ALA A 28 -5.64 5.02 -19.95
N VAL A 29 -5.49 4.73 -18.67
CA VAL A 29 -6.34 3.75 -17.94
C VAL A 29 -7.79 4.24 -17.86
N SER A 30 -8.00 5.53 -17.53
CA SER A 30 -9.35 6.07 -17.42
C SER A 30 -10.10 6.16 -18.75
N ARG A 31 -9.37 6.29 -19.87
CA ARG A 31 -9.98 6.26 -21.21
C ARG A 31 -10.28 4.86 -21.71
N GLU A 32 -9.54 3.87 -21.23
CA GLU A 32 -9.67 2.48 -21.69
C GLU A 32 -10.69 1.68 -20.85
N ALA A 33 -10.77 1.93 -19.54
CA ALA A 33 -11.67 1.19 -18.64
C ALA A 33 -13.16 1.50 -18.89
N ASP A 34 -14.04 0.52 -18.68
CA ASP A 34 -15.49 0.68 -18.82
C ASP A 34 -16.09 1.59 -17.72
N GLN A 35 -15.51 1.51 -16.51
CA GLN A 35 -15.85 2.35 -15.36
C GLN A 35 -14.58 2.84 -14.68
N VAL A 36 -14.64 3.97 -13.99
CA VAL A 36 -13.47 4.58 -13.36
C VAL A 36 -13.81 5.12 -11.98
N ILE A 37 -12.94 4.83 -11.01
CA ILE A 37 -12.89 5.49 -9.70
C ILE A 37 -11.65 6.38 -9.69
N TYR A 38 -11.84 7.67 -9.42
CA TYR A 38 -10.74 8.61 -9.23
C TYR A 38 -10.43 8.75 -7.74
N THR A 39 -9.15 8.61 -7.38
CA THR A 39 -8.70 8.66 -5.98
C THR A 39 -8.59 10.09 -5.43
N TRP A 40 -8.51 11.09 -6.30
CA TRP A 40 -8.44 12.51 -5.96
C TRP A 40 -7.30 12.87 -4.98
N ALA A 41 -6.20 12.11 -5.02
CA ALA A 41 -5.03 12.35 -4.16
C ALA A 41 -4.25 13.64 -4.51
N GLY A 42 -4.62 14.30 -5.59
CA GLY A 42 -3.87 15.44 -6.12
C GLY A 42 -2.57 15.02 -6.82
N PRO A 43 -1.75 15.96 -7.28
CA PRO A 43 -0.52 15.64 -8.00
C PRO A 43 0.49 14.95 -7.09
N GLU A 44 1.05 13.85 -7.56
CA GLU A 44 2.18 13.14 -6.95
C GLU A 44 3.47 13.67 -7.58
N ILE A 45 4.33 14.30 -6.79
CA ILE A 45 5.54 14.96 -7.30
C ILE A 45 6.78 14.09 -7.07
N ALA A 46 6.81 13.34 -5.97
CA ALA A 46 7.91 12.44 -5.66
C ALA A 46 7.88 11.18 -6.53
N VAL A 47 9.05 10.60 -6.80
CA VAL A 47 9.17 9.31 -7.48
C VAL A 47 8.54 8.20 -6.65
N ALA A 48 8.81 8.18 -5.33
CA ALA A 48 8.19 7.25 -4.40
C ALA A 48 6.72 7.62 -4.20
N SER A 49 5.82 6.71 -4.58
CA SER A 49 4.37 6.88 -4.37
C SER A 49 4.04 6.83 -2.87
N THR A 50 3.30 7.80 -2.38
CA THR A 50 2.86 7.89 -0.98
C THR A 50 1.35 8.00 -0.88
N LYS A 51 0.80 9.21 -1.01
CA LYS A 51 -0.64 9.45 -0.92
C LYS A 51 -1.45 8.74 -2.01
N ALA A 52 -0.90 8.55 -3.21
CA ALA A 52 -1.59 7.82 -4.27
C ALA A 52 -1.78 6.35 -3.89
N TYR A 53 -0.79 5.72 -3.24
CA TYR A 53 -0.91 4.37 -2.70
C TYR A 53 -2.00 4.29 -1.61
N THR A 54 -1.95 5.16 -0.61
CA THR A 54 -2.91 5.18 0.49
C THR A 54 -4.35 5.39 0.00
N THR A 55 -4.56 6.32 -0.93
CA THR A 55 -5.90 6.56 -1.49
C THR A 55 -6.40 5.43 -2.37
N GLN A 56 -5.51 4.66 -3.01
CA GLN A 56 -5.90 3.42 -3.69
C GLN A 56 -6.37 2.35 -2.72
N LEU A 57 -5.70 2.19 -1.57
CA LEU A 57 -6.15 1.27 -0.52
C LEU A 57 -7.54 1.64 -0.01
N VAL A 58 -7.79 2.93 0.25
CA VAL A 58 -9.11 3.42 0.64
C VAL A 58 -10.16 3.12 -0.44
N ALA A 59 -9.86 3.38 -1.71
CA ALA A 59 -10.77 3.09 -2.82
C ALA A 59 -11.09 1.59 -2.93
N LEU A 60 -10.09 0.72 -2.75
CA LEU A 60 -10.26 -0.73 -2.76
C LEU A 60 -11.09 -1.21 -1.56
N LEU A 61 -10.88 -0.64 -0.37
CA LEU A 61 -11.65 -0.98 0.81
C LEU A 61 -13.12 -0.56 0.64
N LEU A 62 -13.38 0.65 0.15
CA LEU A 62 -14.75 1.11 -0.16
C LEU A 62 -15.42 0.21 -1.20
N LEU A 63 -14.70 -0.21 -2.22
CA LEU A 63 -15.20 -1.16 -3.23
C LEU A 63 -15.51 -2.53 -2.60
N ALA A 64 -14.64 -3.03 -1.72
CA ALA A 64 -14.85 -4.29 -1.02
C ALA A 64 -16.10 -4.24 -0.12
N VAL A 65 -16.29 -3.15 0.62
CA VAL A 65 -17.49 -2.92 1.44
C VAL A 65 -18.75 -2.87 0.58
N TYR A 66 -18.71 -2.13 -0.52
CA TYR A 66 -19.84 -2.04 -1.45
C TYR A 66 -20.23 -3.39 -2.05
N LEU A 67 -19.25 -4.14 -2.58
CA LEU A 67 -19.49 -5.47 -3.14
C LEU A 67 -19.90 -6.48 -2.07
N GLY A 68 -19.32 -6.40 -0.88
CA GLY A 68 -19.69 -7.24 0.25
C GLY A 68 -21.14 -7.03 0.68
N GLN A 69 -21.61 -5.77 0.69
CA GLN A 69 -22.99 -5.43 1.00
C GLN A 69 -23.95 -5.94 -0.11
N LEU A 70 -23.64 -5.72 -1.38
CA LEU A 70 -24.43 -6.22 -2.50
C LEU A 70 -24.60 -7.74 -2.48
N ASN A 71 -23.60 -8.46 -2.03
CA ASN A 71 -23.60 -9.92 -1.94
C ASN A 71 -24.11 -10.45 -0.58
N GLY A 72 -24.60 -9.57 0.31
CA GLY A 72 -25.09 -9.95 1.64
C GLY A 72 -24.03 -10.53 2.57
N ARG A 73 -22.75 -10.22 2.33
CA ARG A 73 -21.61 -10.66 3.15
C ARG A 73 -21.22 -9.68 4.24
N ILE A 74 -21.64 -8.43 4.09
CA ILE A 74 -21.41 -7.33 5.04
C ILE A 74 -22.78 -6.74 5.38
N ASP A 75 -23.11 -6.69 6.65
CA ASP A 75 -24.31 -6.02 7.14
C ASP A 75 -24.10 -4.51 7.36
N GLU A 76 -25.17 -3.80 7.71
CA GLU A 76 -25.13 -2.35 7.90
C GLU A 76 -24.26 -1.94 9.12
N ALA A 77 -24.16 -2.78 10.16
CA ALA A 77 -23.36 -2.48 11.34
C ALA A 77 -21.88 -2.51 11.02
N VAL A 78 -21.41 -3.57 10.36
CA VAL A 78 -20.02 -3.71 9.90
C VAL A 78 -19.64 -2.63 8.89
N LYS A 79 -20.52 -2.33 7.95
CA LYS A 79 -20.33 -1.22 7.02
C LYS A 79 -20.17 0.11 7.75
N HIS A 80 -21.05 0.41 8.69
CA HIS A 80 -21.01 1.66 9.45
C HIS A 80 -19.69 1.78 10.23
N GLU A 81 -19.28 0.72 10.91
CA GLU A 81 -18.00 0.65 11.63
C GLU A 81 -16.81 0.97 10.70
N ILE A 82 -16.72 0.29 9.54
CA ILE A 82 -15.62 0.51 8.59
C ILE A 82 -15.62 1.95 8.08
N LEU A 83 -16.78 2.50 7.71
CA LEU A 83 -16.86 3.86 7.19
C LEU A 83 -16.53 4.91 8.26
N THR A 84 -16.91 4.68 9.52
CA THR A 84 -16.55 5.55 10.65
C THR A 84 -15.05 5.54 10.87
N ASN A 85 -14.44 4.36 10.93
CA ASN A 85 -12.98 4.22 11.09
C ASN A 85 -12.20 4.87 9.92
N LEU A 86 -12.72 4.79 8.69
CA LEU A 86 -12.12 5.48 7.55
C LEU A 86 -12.15 7.02 7.69
N GLN A 87 -13.20 7.57 8.32
CA GLN A 87 -13.28 9.01 8.57
C GLN A 87 -12.30 9.49 9.65
N GLU A 88 -11.83 8.60 10.52
CA GLU A 88 -10.84 8.89 11.55
C GLU A 88 -9.38 8.86 11.03
N LEU A 89 -9.13 8.27 9.86
CA LEU A 89 -7.77 8.13 9.31
C LEU A 89 -6.96 9.44 9.26
N PRO A 90 -7.54 10.61 8.91
CA PRO A 90 -6.78 11.86 8.92
C PRO A 90 -6.26 12.21 10.32
N THR A 91 -7.07 12.00 11.36
CA THR A 91 -6.69 12.26 12.76
C THR A 91 -5.59 11.31 13.20
N LEU A 92 -5.74 10.01 12.96
CA LEU A 92 -4.73 8.99 13.28
C LEU A 92 -3.41 9.24 12.55
N THR A 93 -3.48 9.68 11.28
CA THR A 93 -2.29 10.04 10.51
C THR A 93 -1.58 11.25 11.12
N HIS A 94 -2.34 12.23 11.63
CA HIS A 94 -1.76 13.40 12.28
C HIS A 94 -1.04 13.02 13.59
N GLU A 95 -1.61 12.12 14.38
CA GLU A 95 -0.98 11.61 15.61
C GLU A 95 0.38 10.93 15.33
N ILE A 96 0.51 10.23 14.20
CA ILE A 96 1.81 9.65 13.77
C ILE A 96 2.84 10.75 13.56
N PHE A 97 2.46 11.88 12.99
CA PHE A 97 3.38 13.00 12.76
C PHE A 97 3.80 13.71 14.05
N GLU A 98 3.05 13.61 15.13
CA GLU A 98 3.46 14.12 16.45
C GLU A 98 4.66 13.34 17.02
N ASN A 99 4.83 12.07 16.62
CA ASN A 99 5.91 11.18 17.05
C ASN A 99 7.11 11.15 16.06
N VAL A 100 7.18 12.09 15.14
CA VAL A 100 8.20 12.11 14.07
C VAL A 100 9.65 12.15 14.61
N ASP A 101 9.88 12.67 15.80
CA ASP A 101 11.22 12.76 16.37
C ASP A 101 11.78 11.40 16.81
N GLU A 102 10.92 10.47 17.24
CA GLU A 102 11.32 9.08 17.49
C GLU A 102 11.71 8.38 16.19
N ILE A 103 10.94 8.61 15.12
CA ILE A 103 11.24 8.06 13.78
C ILE A 103 12.57 8.63 13.28
N LYS A 104 12.83 9.93 13.46
CA LYS A 104 14.11 10.56 13.11
C LYS A 104 15.28 9.97 13.90
N ALA A 105 15.09 9.77 15.21
CA ALA A 105 16.12 9.16 16.05
C ALA A 105 16.48 7.75 15.57
N PHE A 106 15.49 6.93 15.24
CA PHE A 106 15.69 5.63 14.64
C PHE A 106 16.41 5.73 13.29
N ALA A 107 15.95 6.60 12.41
CA ALA A 107 16.56 6.80 11.09
C ALA A 107 18.01 7.27 11.20
N ASN A 108 18.34 8.16 12.13
CA ASN A 108 19.71 8.62 12.38
C ASN A 108 20.62 7.48 12.90
N HIS A 109 20.05 6.56 13.68
CA HIS A 109 20.81 5.45 14.24
C HIS A 109 21.10 4.35 13.20
N TYR A 110 20.17 4.09 12.31
CA TYR A 110 20.24 2.98 11.35
C TYR A 110 20.46 3.41 9.88
N GLY A 111 20.32 4.69 9.56
CA GLY A 111 20.31 5.19 8.18
C GLY A 111 21.62 5.03 7.40
N TYR A 112 22.70 4.60 8.07
CA TYR A 112 23.98 4.28 7.45
C TYR A 112 24.16 2.77 7.13
N LYS A 113 23.18 1.94 7.49
CA LYS A 113 23.20 0.52 7.21
C LYS A 113 22.90 0.26 5.74
N GLU A 114 23.48 -0.79 5.19
CA GLU A 114 23.30 -1.16 3.79
C GLU A 114 22.11 -2.07 3.57
N ASP A 115 21.68 -2.80 4.61
CA ASP A 115 20.57 -3.76 4.60
C ASP A 115 19.52 -3.44 5.65
N ALA A 116 18.27 -3.77 5.33
CA ALA A 116 17.12 -3.71 6.23
C ALA A 116 16.10 -4.80 5.90
N PHE A 117 15.42 -5.33 6.92
CA PHE A 117 14.37 -6.33 6.74
C PHE A 117 13.04 -5.83 7.27
N PHE A 118 11.98 -6.14 6.52
CA PHE A 118 10.60 -5.87 6.91
C PHE A 118 9.88 -7.20 7.12
N LEU A 119 9.14 -7.32 8.21
CA LEU A 119 8.38 -8.52 8.54
C LEU A 119 6.92 -8.17 8.73
N GLY A 120 6.05 -8.98 8.17
CA GLY A 120 4.61 -8.83 8.36
C GLY A 120 3.89 -10.17 8.29
N ARG A 121 2.67 -10.24 8.79
CA ARG A 121 1.79 -11.40 8.68
C ARG A 121 0.49 -11.01 8.00
N LEU A 122 -0.03 -11.88 7.14
CA LEU A 122 -1.28 -11.63 6.42
C LEU A 122 -1.25 -10.27 5.69
N ILE A 123 -2.13 -9.35 6.06
CA ILE A 123 -2.22 -8.02 5.45
C ILE A 123 -0.97 -7.18 5.75
N ASP A 124 -0.39 -7.32 6.94
CA ASP A 124 0.81 -6.58 7.34
C ASP A 124 2.02 -6.97 6.50
N TYR A 125 2.06 -8.20 5.95
CA TYR A 125 3.10 -8.59 4.99
C TYR A 125 3.01 -7.74 3.70
N ALA A 126 1.80 -7.46 3.22
CA ALA A 126 1.63 -6.57 2.06
C ALA A 126 2.11 -5.13 2.36
N VAL A 127 1.85 -4.64 3.57
CA VAL A 127 2.35 -3.34 4.04
C VAL A 127 3.87 -3.37 4.20
N ALA A 128 4.44 -4.46 4.73
CA ALA A 128 5.88 -4.66 4.82
C ALA A 128 6.57 -4.63 3.45
N MET A 129 5.98 -5.25 2.43
CA MET A 129 6.48 -5.19 1.04
C MET A 129 6.51 -3.75 0.51
N GLU A 130 5.46 -2.97 0.75
CA GLU A 130 5.42 -1.56 0.35
C GLU A 130 6.45 -0.73 1.13
N GLY A 131 6.58 -0.95 2.44
CA GLY A 131 7.58 -0.29 3.28
C GLY A 131 9.01 -0.55 2.79
N SER A 132 9.35 -1.79 2.48
CA SER A 132 10.66 -2.15 1.93
C SER A 132 10.90 -1.50 0.56
N LEU A 133 9.87 -1.41 -0.29
CA LEU A 133 9.94 -0.73 -1.58
C LEU A 133 10.20 0.77 -1.38
N LYS A 134 9.48 1.42 -0.48
CA LYS A 134 9.67 2.86 -0.18
C LYS A 134 11.07 3.15 0.34
N LEU A 135 11.58 2.29 1.23
CA LEU A 135 12.96 2.45 1.75
C LEU A 135 13.99 2.34 0.61
N LYS A 136 13.87 1.36 -0.27
CA LYS A 136 14.74 1.22 -1.45
C LYS A 136 14.70 2.44 -2.37
N GLU A 137 13.49 2.91 -2.69
CA GLU A 137 13.31 4.03 -3.62
C GLU A 137 13.89 5.35 -3.11
N ILE A 138 13.83 5.58 -1.79
CA ILE A 138 14.19 6.86 -1.19
C ILE A 138 15.64 6.88 -0.71
N SER A 139 16.11 5.79 -0.09
CA SER A 139 17.40 5.75 0.60
C SER A 139 18.48 4.96 -0.12
N TYR A 140 18.11 4.15 -1.11
CA TYR A 140 18.96 3.16 -1.78
C TYR A 140 19.49 2.03 -0.86
N ILE A 141 19.01 1.94 0.39
CA ILE A 141 19.28 0.82 1.28
C ILE A 141 18.65 -0.45 0.68
N HIS A 142 19.40 -1.53 0.63
CA HIS A 142 18.86 -2.83 0.25
C HIS A 142 17.84 -3.28 1.30
N ALA A 143 16.58 -3.34 0.94
CA ALA A 143 15.51 -3.70 1.87
C ALA A 143 14.63 -4.81 1.30
N GLU A 144 14.37 -5.83 2.10
CA GLU A 144 13.52 -6.96 1.72
C GLU A 144 12.40 -7.16 2.72
N ALA A 145 11.26 -7.65 2.24
CA ALA A 145 10.12 -7.98 3.08
C ALA A 145 9.85 -9.48 3.07
N TYR A 146 9.59 -10.04 4.24
CA TYR A 146 9.29 -11.45 4.43
C TYR A 146 8.01 -11.65 5.24
N ALA A 147 7.27 -12.69 4.88
CA ALA A 147 6.23 -13.19 5.77
C ALA A 147 6.88 -13.71 7.05
N GLY A 148 6.42 -13.27 8.21
CA GLY A 148 7.06 -13.57 9.51
C GLY A 148 7.24 -15.07 9.79
N GLY A 149 6.35 -15.94 9.22
CA GLY A 149 6.50 -17.39 9.31
C GLY A 149 7.61 -17.98 8.45
N GLU A 150 8.00 -17.28 7.38
CA GLU A 150 8.98 -17.76 6.39
C GLU A 150 10.42 -17.34 6.72
N LEU A 151 10.62 -16.36 7.60
CA LEU A 151 11.94 -15.85 7.94
C LEU A 151 12.92 -16.95 8.39
N LYS A 152 12.44 -17.94 9.16
CA LYS A 152 13.22 -19.05 9.69
C LYS A 152 13.72 -20.04 8.62
N HIS A 153 13.19 -19.97 7.40
CA HIS A 153 13.53 -20.93 6.34
C HIS A 153 14.72 -20.50 5.47
N GLY A 154 15.60 -19.68 6.02
CA GLY A 154 16.87 -19.30 5.35
C GLY A 154 17.27 -17.86 5.63
N THR A 155 16.38 -16.90 5.40
CA THR A 155 16.67 -15.45 5.49
C THR A 155 17.12 -15.02 6.89
N LEU A 156 16.72 -15.74 7.94
CA LEU A 156 17.21 -15.49 9.30
C LEU A 156 18.74 -15.47 9.40
N ALA A 157 19.43 -16.23 8.53
CA ALA A 157 20.89 -16.27 8.48
C ALA A 157 21.53 -14.93 8.06
N LEU A 158 20.75 -14.04 7.43
CA LEU A 158 21.23 -12.72 7.00
C LEU A 158 21.03 -11.64 8.08
N ILE A 159 20.34 -11.96 9.17
CA ILE A 159 20.07 -11.01 10.26
C ILE A 159 21.23 -11.10 11.26
N GLU A 160 22.11 -10.12 11.19
CA GLU A 160 23.26 -9.96 12.06
C GLU A 160 23.06 -8.78 13.02
N GLU A 161 23.97 -8.65 14.00
CA GLU A 161 23.93 -7.55 14.96
C GLU A 161 23.98 -6.19 14.26
N GLY A 162 23.01 -5.34 14.58
CA GLY A 162 22.91 -3.98 14.05
C GLY A 162 22.22 -3.87 12.69
N ILE A 163 21.70 -4.94 12.10
CA ILE A 163 20.82 -4.87 10.93
C ILE A 163 19.39 -4.53 11.43
N PRO A 164 18.76 -3.45 10.91
CA PRO A 164 17.41 -3.10 11.31
C PRO A 164 16.39 -4.11 10.79
N VAL A 165 15.52 -4.57 11.68
CA VAL A 165 14.36 -5.39 11.36
C VAL A 165 13.10 -4.66 11.81
N ILE A 166 12.23 -4.33 10.86
CA ILE A 166 10.98 -3.61 11.08
C ILE A 166 9.85 -4.62 10.99
N ALA A 167 9.19 -4.88 12.12
CA ALA A 167 8.06 -5.80 12.21
C ALA A 167 6.75 -5.03 12.34
N LEU A 168 5.73 -5.46 11.57
CA LEU A 168 4.38 -4.92 11.52
C LEU A 168 3.37 -5.93 12.08
#